data_a35262adac190ef466d8e996b716fade
#
_entry.id   a35262adac190ef466d8e996b716fade
#
_cell.length_a   1.000
_cell.length_b   1.000
_cell.length_c   1.000
_cell.angle_alpha   90.00
_cell.angle_beta   90.00
_cell.angle_gamma   90.00
#
_symmetry.space_group_name_H-M   'P 1'
#
loop_
_entity.id
_entity.type
_entity.pdbx_description
1 polymer ?
#
loop_
_entity_poly.entity_id
_entity_poly.type
_entity_poly.pdbx_seq_one_letter_code
_entity_poly.pdbx_strand_id
1 'polypeptide(L)'
;MRRPVHAKAIEVRTWQMSFNDLLTVLLTFFILLVSASDVSVSKVQDVSSSVAEIFGSVQSGDRRTLLIRAIGQTDGIDASPVEGGVSIVLPESLVYPSGSAEILNKDVLRRVGQNLKTAAGSILVEGHTDSIPVANGSFQSNWELSAQRAVNVVKFLVDECGIDPENLSVAGYADSRPVASNDSSEGRAQNRRVNLIVSLK
;
A
#
# COMPACT_ATOMS: atom_id res chain seq x y z
N MET A 1 27.64 37.70 -76.37
CA MET A 1 27.83 36.50 -75.55
C MET A 1 26.88 36.55 -74.30
N ARG A 2 25.75 35.86 -74.39
CA ARG A 2 24.82 35.77 -73.24
C ARG A 2 24.99 34.41 -72.55
N ARG A 3 25.38 34.39 -71.32
CA ARG A 3 25.46 33.17 -70.49
C ARG A 3 24.05 32.75 -70.06
N PRO A 4 23.72 31.45 -70.09
CA PRO A 4 22.40 30.99 -69.69
C PRO A 4 22.31 30.94 -68.14
N VAL A 5 21.34 31.69 -67.60
CA VAL A 5 21.06 31.83 -66.18
C VAL A 5 20.21 30.65 -65.64
N HIS A 6 19.80 29.71 -66.48
CA HIS A 6 18.81 28.68 -66.13
C HIS A 6 19.34 27.40 -65.45
N ALA A 7 20.63 27.11 -65.47
CA ALA A 7 21.14 25.85 -64.92
C ALA A 7 21.15 25.78 -63.40
N LYS A 8 21.32 26.91 -62.71
CA LYS A 8 21.44 26.94 -61.24
C LYS A 8 20.11 26.83 -60.54
N ALA A 9 18.99 27.25 -61.12
CA ALA A 9 17.64 27.19 -60.50
C ALA A 9 17.05 25.75 -60.54
N ILE A 10 17.45 24.93 -61.49
CA ILE A 10 16.98 23.56 -61.68
C ILE A 10 17.63 22.62 -60.62
N GLU A 11 18.95 22.78 -60.36
CA GLU A 11 19.62 21.95 -59.31
C GLU A 11 19.10 22.19 -57.93
N VAL A 12 18.80 23.43 -57.54
CA VAL A 12 18.25 23.77 -56.22
C VAL A 12 16.85 23.18 -56.05
N ARG A 13 16.04 23.11 -57.07
CA ARG A 13 14.70 22.53 -57.06
C ARG A 13 14.76 20.99 -56.92
N THR A 14 15.67 20.33 -57.55
CA THR A 14 15.81 18.87 -57.52
C THR A 14 16.25 18.40 -56.15
N TRP A 15 17.18 19.10 -55.48
CA TRP A 15 17.61 18.79 -54.15
C TRP A 15 16.49 18.98 -53.11
N GLN A 16 15.69 20.05 -53.24
CA GLN A 16 14.54 20.32 -52.38
C GLN A 16 13.44 19.24 -52.50
N MET A 17 13.20 18.73 -53.72
CA MET A 17 12.24 17.63 -53.92
C MET A 17 12.72 16.35 -53.24
N SER A 18 13.99 15.96 -53.40
CA SER A 18 14.56 14.77 -52.77
C SER A 18 14.59 14.88 -51.22
N PHE A 19 14.87 16.08 -50.71
CA PHE A 19 14.83 16.34 -49.26
C PHE A 19 13.41 16.25 -48.68
N ASN A 20 12.41 16.78 -49.39
CA ASN A 20 11.02 16.74 -48.97
C ASN A 20 10.48 15.30 -49.02
N ASP A 21 10.89 14.48 -49.97
CA ASP A 21 10.52 13.08 -50.08
C ASP A 21 11.12 12.27 -48.92
N LEU A 22 12.39 12.52 -48.56
CA LEU A 22 13.03 11.91 -47.40
C LEU A 22 12.31 12.29 -46.09
N LEU A 23 11.90 13.56 -45.95
CA LEU A 23 11.17 14.05 -44.79
C LEU A 23 9.79 13.39 -44.63
N THR A 24 9.06 13.21 -45.74
CA THR A 24 7.75 12.57 -45.73
C THR A 24 7.85 11.08 -45.41
N VAL A 25 8.86 10.37 -45.92
CA VAL A 25 9.12 8.98 -45.59
C VAL A 25 9.47 8.83 -44.08
N LEU A 26 10.31 9.73 -43.55
CA LEU A 26 10.66 9.74 -42.14
C LEU A 26 9.43 10.02 -41.25
N LEU A 27 8.60 10.99 -41.64
CA LEU A 27 7.37 11.32 -40.91
C LEU A 27 6.38 10.15 -40.89
N THR A 28 6.16 9.50 -42.04
CA THR A 28 5.27 8.32 -42.11
C THR A 28 5.81 7.15 -41.32
N PHE A 29 7.13 6.95 -41.29
CA PHE A 29 7.78 5.96 -40.45
C PHE A 29 7.53 6.22 -38.94
N PHE A 30 7.70 7.47 -38.49
CA PHE A 30 7.43 7.82 -37.11
C PHE A 30 5.93 7.69 -36.73
N ILE A 31 5.02 8.06 -37.61
CA ILE A 31 3.58 7.88 -37.41
C ILE A 31 3.24 6.39 -37.28
N LEU A 32 3.82 5.54 -38.15
CA LEU A 32 3.65 4.08 -38.05
C LEU A 32 4.26 3.51 -36.76
N LEU A 33 5.43 3.98 -36.34
CA LEU A 33 6.06 3.59 -35.07
C LEU A 33 5.19 3.96 -33.87
N VAL A 34 4.67 5.18 -33.84
CA VAL A 34 3.76 5.64 -32.77
C VAL A 34 2.44 4.88 -32.80
N SER A 35 1.88 4.61 -34.00
CA SER A 35 0.64 3.86 -34.18
C SER A 35 0.78 2.36 -33.84
N ALA A 36 1.95 1.77 -34.09
CA ALA A 36 2.25 0.38 -33.72
C ALA A 36 2.67 0.22 -32.25
N SER A 37 3.03 1.32 -31.59
CA SER A 37 3.36 1.36 -30.19
C SER A 37 2.06 1.41 -29.37
N ASP A 38 1.51 0.25 -29.07
CA ASP A 38 0.44 0.10 -28.08
C ASP A 38 1.03 0.38 -26.68
N VAL A 39 1.30 1.69 -26.44
CA VAL A 39 1.70 2.17 -25.11
C VAL A 39 0.45 2.14 -24.23
N SER A 40 0.13 0.95 -23.74
CA SER A 40 -0.89 0.85 -22.70
C SER A 40 -0.39 1.63 -21.48
N VAL A 41 -1.19 2.58 -21.01
CA VAL A 41 -0.92 3.39 -19.80
C VAL A 41 -0.59 2.48 -18.61
N SER A 42 -1.15 1.26 -18.57
CA SER A 42 -0.82 0.24 -17.59
C SER A 42 0.65 -0.20 -17.64
N LYS A 43 1.24 -0.41 -18.81
CA LYS A 43 2.67 -0.79 -18.93
C LYS A 43 3.62 0.35 -18.52
N VAL A 44 3.25 1.60 -18.78
CA VAL A 44 4.03 2.76 -18.31
C VAL A 44 3.92 2.90 -16.79
N GLN A 45 2.75 2.63 -16.21
CA GLN A 45 2.57 2.58 -14.76
C GLN A 45 3.33 1.41 -14.13
N ASP A 46 3.32 0.22 -14.74
CA ASP A 46 4.08 -0.93 -14.26
C ASP A 46 5.60 -0.70 -14.30
N VAL A 47 6.11 -0.08 -15.36
CA VAL A 47 7.54 0.30 -15.47
C VAL A 47 7.85 1.45 -14.50
N SER A 48 6.98 2.45 -14.37
CA SER A 48 7.16 3.56 -13.44
C SER A 48 7.12 3.09 -11.98
N SER A 49 6.23 2.16 -11.64
CA SER A 49 6.18 1.56 -10.30
C SER A 49 7.41 0.69 -10.03
N SER A 50 7.85 -0.12 -11.01
CA SER A 50 9.05 -0.94 -10.89
C SER A 50 10.34 -0.09 -10.79
N VAL A 51 10.41 1.01 -11.52
CA VAL A 51 11.53 1.96 -11.43
C VAL A 51 11.49 2.74 -10.12
N ALA A 52 10.31 3.20 -9.68
CA ALA A 52 10.14 3.83 -8.38
C ALA A 52 10.44 2.85 -7.22
N GLU A 53 10.09 1.59 -7.39
CA GLU A 53 10.42 0.50 -6.46
C GLU A 53 11.94 0.24 -6.39
N ILE A 54 12.64 0.28 -7.52
CA ILE A 54 14.10 0.10 -7.57
C ILE A 54 14.84 1.32 -7.03
N PHE A 55 14.43 2.54 -7.36
CA PHE A 55 15.12 3.78 -6.93
C PHE A 55 14.60 4.33 -5.60
N GLY A 56 13.33 4.13 -5.26
CA GLY A 56 12.76 4.47 -3.94
C GLY A 56 13.09 3.45 -2.85
N SER A 57 13.43 2.21 -3.23
CA SER A 57 13.70 1.11 -2.29
C SER A 57 15.07 1.17 -1.64
N VAL A 58 16.02 1.98 -2.13
CA VAL A 58 17.39 1.99 -1.60
C VAL A 58 17.49 2.64 -0.21
N GLN A 59 16.52 3.45 0.23
CA GLN A 59 16.53 4.01 1.60
C GLN A 59 15.29 3.68 2.45
N SER A 60 14.11 3.50 1.85
CA SER A 60 12.89 3.15 2.60
C SER A 60 12.57 1.65 2.56
N GLY A 61 13.01 0.93 1.53
CA GLY A 61 12.81 -0.52 1.36
C GLY A 61 13.48 -1.33 2.46
N ASP A 62 14.59 -0.85 2.98
CA ASP A 62 15.34 -1.57 4.01
C ASP A 62 14.56 -1.59 5.35
N ARG A 63 14.05 -0.46 5.82
CA ARG A 63 13.30 -0.38 7.08
C ARG A 63 11.95 -1.10 7.02
N ARG A 64 11.21 -0.96 5.91
CA ARG A 64 9.92 -1.63 5.70
C ARG A 64 10.11 -3.14 5.68
N THR A 65 11.06 -3.63 4.91
CA THR A 65 11.39 -5.05 4.78
C THR A 65 11.87 -5.64 6.10
N LEU A 66 12.70 -4.91 6.84
CA LEU A 66 13.16 -5.31 8.17
C LEU A 66 12.00 -5.41 9.17
N LEU A 67 11.09 -4.44 9.19
CA LEU A 67 9.92 -4.46 10.07
C LEU A 67 8.99 -5.63 9.73
N ILE A 68 8.67 -5.83 8.44
CA ILE A 68 7.84 -6.96 8.00
C ILE A 68 8.49 -8.29 8.40
N ARG A 69 9.79 -8.45 8.19
CA ARG A 69 10.54 -9.66 8.55
C ARG A 69 10.55 -9.89 10.07
N ALA A 70 10.77 -8.83 10.85
CA ALA A 70 10.81 -8.93 12.32
C ALA A 70 9.45 -9.32 12.90
N ILE A 71 8.36 -8.78 12.35
CA ILE A 71 6.99 -9.08 12.79
C ILE A 71 6.54 -10.44 12.26
N GLY A 72 6.87 -10.79 11.01
CA GLY A 72 6.51 -12.09 10.39
C GLY A 72 7.18 -13.29 11.05
N GLN A 73 8.15 -13.09 11.96
CA GLN A 73 8.69 -14.16 12.81
C GLN A 73 7.77 -14.52 13.99
N THR A 74 6.70 -13.75 14.19
CA THR A 74 5.72 -14.03 15.26
C THR A 74 4.55 -14.81 14.66
N ASP A 75 4.37 -16.06 15.11
CA ASP A 75 3.34 -16.95 14.60
C ASP A 75 1.94 -16.32 14.68
N GLY A 76 1.20 -16.42 13.57
CA GLY A 76 -0.18 -15.96 13.47
C GLY A 76 -0.35 -14.46 13.20
N ILE A 77 0.73 -13.72 12.91
CA ILE A 77 0.67 -12.31 12.52
C ILE A 77 1.05 -12.16 11.06
N ASP A 78 0.20 -11.49 10.29
CA ASP A 78 0.48 -11.10 8.92
C ASP A 78 0.96 -9.66 8.86
N ALA A 79 2.08 -9.41 8.19
CA ALA A 79 2.60 -8.09 7.91
C ALA A 79 2.81 -7.91 6.40
N SER A 80 2.20 -6.87 5.84
CA SER A 80 2.24 -6.60 4.41
C SER A 80 2.56 -5.13 4.13
N PRO A 81 3.22 -4.84 3.00
CA PRO A 81 3.49 -3.47 2.60
C PRO A 81 2.19 -2.79 2.16
N VAL A 82 2.01 -1.52 2.56
CA VAL A 82 0.95 -0.63 2.10
C VAL A 82 1.54 0.68 1.63
N GLU A 83 0.76 1.50 0.95
CA GLU A 83 1.21 2.81 0.53
C GLU A 83 1.64 3.66 1.73
N GLY A 84 2.89 4.10 1.72
CA GLY A 84 3.48 4.89 2.82
C GLY A 84 3.89 4.11 4.07
N GLY A 85 3.72 2.76 4.13
CA GLY A 85 4.02 2.05 5.37
C GLY A 85 3.86 0.54 5.36
N VAL A 86 3.46 0.00 6.50
CA VAL A 86 3.23 -1.43 6.73
C VAL A 86 1.88 -1.63 7.42
N SER A 87 1.09 -2.58 6.93
CA SER A 87 -0.10 -3.08 7.61
C SER A 87 0.24 -4.36 8.37
N ILE A 88 -0.11 -4.39 9.65
CA ILE A 88 0.09 -5.54 10.53
C ILE A 88 -1.29 -6.02 10.99
N VAL A 89 -1.62 -7.26 10.67
CA VAL A 89 -2.92 -7.86 10.98
C VAL A 89 -2.78 -8.77 12.20
N LEU A 90 -3.53 -8.46 13.25
CA LEU A 90 -3.62 -9.24 14.47
C LEU A 90 -5.01 -9.93 14.51
N PRO A 91 -5.11 -11.25 14.27
CA PRO A 91 -6.37 -11.96 14.40
C PRO A 91 -6.94 -11.86 15.82
N GLU A 92 -8.28 -11.79 15.94
CA GLU A 92 -8.95 -11.75 17.25
C GLU A 92 -8.49 -12.90 18.15
N SER A 93 -8.45 -14.11 17.63
CA SER A 93 -8.10 -15.32 18.38
C SER A 93 -6.73 -15.29 19.02
N LEU A 94 -5.82 -14.47 18.47
CA LEU A 94 -4.46 -14.30 18.98
C LEU A 94 -4.41 -13.30 20.15
N VAL A 95 -5.28 -12.29 20.14
CA VAL A 95 -5.18 -11.13 21.02
C VAL A 95 -6.29 -11.11 22.08
N TYR A 96 -7.51 -11.56 21.72
CA TYR A 96 -8.70 -11.43 22.56
C TYR A 96 -9.47 -12.74 22.72
N PRO A 97 -10.14 -12.94 23.87
CA PRO A 97 -11.23 -13.89 23.97
C PRO A 97 -12.40 -13.46 23.06
N SER A 98 -13.19 -14.41 22.58
CA SER A 98 -14.37 -14.11 21.75
C SER A 98 -15.34 -13.17 22.45
N GLY A 99 -15.77 -12.12 21.75
CA GLY A 99 -16.70 -11.11 22.28
C GLY A 99 -16.13 -10.22 23.38
N SER A 100 -14.84 -10.30 23.69
CA SER A 100 -14.16 -9.46 24.68
C SER A 100 -13.26 -8.43 24.03
N ALA A 101 -12.98 -7.35 24.76
CA ALA A 101 -11.93 -6.39 24.43
C ALA A 101 -10.73 -6.48 25.37
N GLU A 102 -10.72 -7.41 26.30
CA GLU A 102 -9.60 -7.63 27.22
C GLU A 102 -8.47 -8.36 26.49
N ILE A 103 -7.24 -7.85 26.62
CA ILE A 103 -6.06 -8.44 25.96
C ILE A 103 -5.67 -9.73 26.68
N LEU A 104 -5.76 -10.86 25.97
CA LEU A 104 -5.36 -12.17 26.46
C LEU A 104 -3.86 -12.40 26.32
N ASN A 105 -3.29 -12.12 25.17
CA ASN A 105 -1.90 -12.44 24.85
C ASN A 105 -1.02 -11.18 24.81
N LYS A 106 -0.59 -10.77 25.99
CA LYS A 106 0.27 -9.57 26.14
C LYS A 106 1.66 -9.74 25.51
N ASP A 107 2.19 -10.95 25.45
CA ASP A 107 3.54 -11.19 24.95
C ASP A 107 3.64 -10.97 23.44
N VAL A 108 2.61 -11.36 22.70
CA VAL A 108 2.51 -11.09 21.27
C VAL A 108 2.52 -9.58 21.00
N LEU A 109 1.66 -8.83 21.70
CA LEU A 109 1.59 -7.37 21.55
C LEU A 109 2.87 -6.68 22.00
N ARG A 110 3.56 -7.19 23.03
CA ARG A 110 4.84 -6.65 23.49
C ARG A 110 5.92 -6.80 22.42
N ARG A 111 6.01 -7.97 21.74
CA ARG A 111 6.94 -8.17 20.63
C ARG A 111 6.66 -7.21 19.47
N VAL A 112 5.41 -7.09 19.08
CA VAL A 112 5.01 -6.15 18.04
C VAL A 112 5.37 -4.71 18.45
N GLY A 113 4.98 -4.28 19.66
CA GLY A 113 5.25 -2.95 20.17
C GLY A 113 6.74 -2.58 20.26
N GLN A 114 7.59 -3.54 20.63
CA GLN A 114 9.05 -3.33 20.65
C GLN A 114 9.62 -3.05 19.26
N ASN A 115 9.17 -3.76 18.23
CA ASN A 115 9.57 -3.52 16.85
C ASN A 115 9.03 -2.16 16.34
N LEU A 116 7.80 -1.81 16.71
CA LEU A 116 7.17 -0.54 16.32
C LEU A 116 7.85 0.67 16.95
N LYS A 117 8.30 0.57 18.21
CA LYS A 117 8.95 1.68 18.93
C LYS A 117 10.13 2.27 18.18
N THR A 118 10.88 1.44 17.47
CA THR A 118 12.09 1.86 16.75
C THR A 118 11.83 2.26 15.30
N ALA A 119 10.81 1.71 14.67
CA ALA A 119 10.55 1.83 13.23
C ALA A 119 9.41 2.79 12.88
N ALA A 120 8.41 2.93 13.75
CA ALA A 120 7.19 3.67 13.46
C ALA A 120 7.34 5.19 13.55
N GLY A 121 6.74 5.90 12.59
CA GLY A 121 6.46 7.34 12.65
C GLY A 121 5.11 7.60 13.29
N SER A 122 4.04 7.11 12.68
CA SER A 122 2.69 7.13 13.23
C SER A 122 2.03 5.76 13.09
N ILE A 123 1.12 5.43 13.99
CA ILE A 123 0.41 4.16 14.03
C ILE A 123 -1.08 4.43 14.15
N LEU A 124 -1.86 3.97 13.19
CA LEU A 124 -3.32 3.91 13.28
C LEU A 124 -3.73 2.48 13.67
N VAL A 125 -4.45 2.34 14.79
CA VAL A 125 -4.97 1.07 15.26
C VAL A 125 -6.45 0.97 14.89
N GLU A 126 -6.79 0.00 14.03
CA GLU A 126 -8.13 -0.22 13.52
C GLU A 126 -8.73 -1.51 14.09
N GLY A 127 -9.88 -1.41 14.72
CA GLY A 127 -10.66 -2.57 15.21
C GLY A 127 -11.74 -2.98 14.21
N HIS A 128 -11.86 -4.28 13.96
CA HIS A 128 -12.87 -4.87 13.07
C HIS A 128 -13.57 -6.04 13.75
N THR A 129 -14.83 -6.26 13.38
CA THR A 129 -15.62 -7.44 13.77
C THR A 129 -16.14 -8.17 12.53
N ASP A 130 -16.74 -9.32 12.74
CA ASP A 130 -17.62 -9.91 11.74
C ASP A 130 -19.02 -9.26 11.80
N SER A 131 -19.94 -9.74 10.95
CA SER A 131 -21.31 -9.23 10.87
C SER A 131 -22.24 -9.77 11.97
N ILE A 132 -21.79 -10.68 12.83
CA ILE A 132 -22.62 -11.20 13.92
C ILE A 132 -22.69 -10.13 15.02
N PRO A 133 -23.89 -9.67 15.39
CA PRO A 133 -24.03 -8.70 16.48
C PRO A 133 -23.46 -9.25 17.79
N VAL A 134 -22.69 -8.41 18.50
CA VAL A 134 -22.26 -8.75 19.84
C VAL A 134 -23.47 -8.80 20.77
N ALA A 135 -23.61 -9.90 21.52
CA ALA A 135 -24.76 -10.14 22.38
C ALA A 135 -24.35 -10.54 23.82
N ASN A 136 -23.25 -9.99 24.35
CA ASN A 136 -22.70 -10.40 25.65
C ASN A 136 -23.02 -9.43 26.81
N GLY A 137 -23.83 -8.39 26.56
CA GLY A 137 -24.21 -7.39 27.56
C GLY A 137 -23.11 -6.40 27.96
N SER A 138 -21.87 -6.63 27.60
CA SER A 138 -20.73 -5.73 27.89
C SER A 138 -20.59 -4.61 26.86
N PHE A 139 -21.04 -4.84 25.64
CA PHE A 139 -21.01 -3.88 24.54
C PHE A 139 -22.39 -3.81 23.88
N GLN A 140 -22.79 -2.59 23.50
CA GLN A 140 -24.09 -2.34 22.87
C GLN A 140 -24.09 -2.63 21.36
N SER A 141 -22.90 -2.62 20.73
CA SER A 141 -22.76 -2.81 19.31
C SER A 141 -21.35 -3.28 18.92
N ASN A 142 -21.22 -3.81 17.69
CA ASN A 142 -19.93 -4.13 17.08
C ASN A 142 -19.04 -2.89 16.89
N TRP A 143 -19.63 -1.71 16.75
CA TRP A 143 -18.92 -0.44 16.73
C TRP A 143 -18.20 -0.16 18.03
N GLU A 144 -18.90 -0.31 19.15
CA GLU A 144 -18.33 -0.12 20.49
C GLU A 144 -17.24 -1.16 20.78
N LEU A 145 -17.52 -2.44 20.50
CA LEU A 145 -16.55 -3.52 20.69
C LEU A 145 -15.26 -3.28 19.89
N SER A 146 -15.40 -2.96 18.60
CA SER A 146 -14.23 -2.74 17.72
C SER A 146 -13.41 -1.53 18.16
N ALA A 147 -14.06 -0.43 18.53
CA ALA A 147 -13.39 0.76 19.03
C ALA A 147 -12.67 0.48 20.37
N GLN A 148 -13.33 -0.21 21.31
CA GLN A 148 -12.74 -0.54 22.60
C GLN A 148 -11.52 -1.46 22.48
N ARG A 149 -11.55 -2.42 21.55
CA ARG A 149 -10.41 -3.28 21.24
C ARG A 149 -9.21 -2.46 20.76
N ALA A 150 -9.43 -1.55 19.82
CA ALA A 150 -8.38 -0.67 19.32
C ALA A 150 -7.83 0.25 20.44
N VAL A 151 -8.69 0.81 21.29
CA VAL A 151 -8.28 1.61 22.46
C VAL A 151 -7.40 0.79 23.41
N ASN A 152 -7.77 -0.46 23.69
CA ASN A 152 -7.00 -1.29 24.62
C ASN A 152 -5.62 -1.67 24.06
N VAL A 153 -5.51 -1.88 22.72
CA VAL A 153 -4.19 -2.05 22.07
C VAL A 153 -3.36 -0.78 22.21
N VAL A 154 -3.94 0.40 21.94
CA VAL A 154 -3.22 1.69 22.09
C VAL A 154 -2.74 1.88 23.53
N LYS A 155 -3.60 1.67 24.52
CA LYS A 155 -3.21 1.73 25.93
C LYS A 155 -2.04 0.80 26.24
N PHE A 156 -2.10 -0.45 25.74
CA PHE A 156 -1.02 -1.39 25.93
C PHE A 156 0.31 -0.92 25.29
N LEU A 157 0.24 -0.38 24.07
CA LEU A 157 1.42 0.14 23.36
C LEU A 157 2.04 1.34 24.09
N VAL A 158 1.24 2.21 24.69
CA VAL A 158 1.71 3.32 25.53
C VAL A 158 2.32 2.82 26.83
N ASP A 159 1.54 2.07 27.62
CA ASP A 159 1.86 1.73 28.99
C ASP A 159 2.97 0.69 29.10
N GLU A 160 2.94 -0.36 28.25
CA GLU A 160 3.85 -1.50 28.33
C GLU A 160 5.03 -1.40 27.34
N CYS A 161 4.84 -0.72 26.21
CA CYS A 161 5.91 -0.59 25.18
C CYS A 161 6.56 0.80 25.16
N GLY A 162 5.93 1.80 25.79
CA GLY A 162 6.46 3.17 25.84
C GLY A 162 6.49 3.85 24.47
N ILE A 163 5.44 3.60 23.64
CA ILE A 163 5.22 4.34 22.40
C ILE A 163 4.54 5.66 22.75
N ASP A 164 5.01 6.74 22.12
CA ASP A 164 4.48 8.08 22.35
C ASP A 164 3.01 8.15 21.90
N PRO A 165 2.07 8.56 22.76
CA PRO A 165 0.66 8.68 22.42
C PRO A 165 0.39 9.67 21.28
N GLU A 166 1.25 10.66 21.04
CA GLU A 166 1.12 11.59 19.93
C GLU A 166 1.25 10.90 18.55
N ASN A 167 1.91 9.76 18.50
CA ASN A 167 2.07 8.96 17.29
C ASN A 167 0.96 7.91 17.10
N LEU A 168 -0.04 7.85 17.98
CA LEU A 168 -1.06 6.81 18.00
C LEU A 168 -2.43 7.39 17.66
N SER A 169 -3.17 6.68 16.81
CA SER A 169 -4.57 6.98 16.47
C SER A 169 -5.42 5.72 16.56
N VAL A 170 -6.71 5.88 16.83
CA VAL A 170 -7.66 4.79 17.02
C VAL A 170 -8.84 4.93 16.07
N ALA A 171 -9.27 3.81 15.47
CA ALA A 171 -10.51 3.73 14.72
C ALA A 171 -11.23 2.39 15.00
N GLY A 172 -12.55 2.43 15.15
CA GLY A 172 -13.39 1.24 15.17
C GLY A 172 -14.26 1.21 13.91
N TYR A 173 -14.25 0.11 13.18
CA TYR A 173 -14.99 -0.04 11.93
C TYR A 173 -16.09 -1.09 11.96
N ALA A 174 -16.28 -1.79 13.07
CA ALA A 174 -17.22 -2.91 13.14
C ALA A 174 -17.03 -3.87 11.94
N ASP A 175 -18.12 -4.23 11.29
CA ASP A 175 -18.17 -5.08 10.07
C ASP A 175 -18.21 -4.30 8.75
N SER A 176 -18.03 -2.96 8.79
CA SER A 176 -18.15 -2.10 7.61
C SER A 176 -17.02 -2.27 6.58
N ARG A 177 -15.88 -2.87 6.98
CA ARG A 177 -14.70 -3.10 6.13
C ARG A 177 -14.26 -4.57 6.16
N PRO A 178 -15.05 -5.48 5.58
CA PRO A 178 -14.70 -6.90 5.56
C PRO A 178 -13.54 -7.16 4.60
N VAL A 179 -12.68 -8.12 4.94
CA VAL A 179 -11.60 -8.64 4.08
C VAL A 179 -11.96 -9.99 3.48
N ALA A 180 -12.98 -10.65 4.03
CA ALA A 180 -13.52 -11.91 3.52
C ALA A 180 -15.04 -11.94 3.67
N SER A 181 -15.72 -12.92 3.01
CA SER A 181 -17.16 -13.07 3.15
C SER A 181 -17.55 -13.40 4.59
N ASN A 182 -18.60 -12.75 5.10
CA ASN A 182 -19.21 -13.05 6.39
C ASN A 182 -20.09 -14.31 6.38
N ASP A 183 -20.32 -14.92 5.21
CA ASP A 183 -21.19 -16.11 5.09
C ASP A 183 -20.53 -17.37 5.68
N SER A 184 -19.20 -17.48 5.54
CA SER A 184 -18.43 -18.61 6.07
C SER A 184 -17.83 -18.31 7.46
N SER A 185 -17.63 -19.35 8.27
CA SER A 185 -16.96 -19.25 9.57
C SER A 185 -15.52 -18.78 9.46
N GLU A 186 -14.83 -19.23 8.42
CA GLU A 186 -13.45 -18.88 8.10
C GLU A 186 -13.33 -17.42 7.71
N GLY A 187 -14.23 -16.91 6.85
CA GLY A 187 -14.25 -15.51 6.46
C GLY A 187 -14.59 -14.58 7.64
N ARG A 188 -15.54 -14.97 8.49
CA ARG A 188 -15.81 -14.23 9.73
C ARG A 188 -14.59 -14.19 10.65
N ALA A 189 -13.84 -15.29 10.78
CA ALA A 189 -12.63 -15.31 11.57
C ALA A 189 -11.55 -14.35 11.04
N GLN A 190 -11.42 -14.20 9.70
CA GLN A 190 -10.54 -13.23 9.08
C GLN A 190 -11.01 -11.78 9.30
N ASN A 191 -12.32 -11.54 9.32
CA ASN A 191 -12.90 -10.22 9.58
C ASN A 191 -12.67 -9.76 11.01
N ARG A 192 -12.71 -10.68 12.00
CA ARG A 192 -12.42 -10.37 13.40
C ARG A 192 -10.91 -10.17 13.61
N ARG A 193 -10.46 -8.94 13.50
CA ARG A 193 -9.04 -8.57 13.56
C ARG A 193 -8.82 -7.17 14.13
N VAL A 194 -7.59 -6.90 14.51
CA VAL A 194 -7.10 -5.54 14.71
C VAL A 194 -5.96 -5.31 13.72
N ASN A 195 -6.03 -4.23 12.95
CA ASN A 195 -4.96 -3.81 12.06
C ASN A 195 -4.16 -2.68 12.71
N LEU A 196 -2.84 -2.73 12.57
CA LEU A 196 -1.97 -1.59 12.85
C LEU A 196 -1.42 -1.10 11.52
N ILE A 197 -1.83 0.09 11.11
CA ILE A 197 -1.31 0.77 9.92
C ILE A 197 -0.17 1.67 10.37
N VAL A 198 1.04 1.30 10.00
CA VAL A 198 2.27 1.90 10.48
C VAL A 198 2.89 2.75 9.38
N SER A 199 3.00 4.06 9.58
CA SER A 199 3.84 4.93 8.77
C SER A 199 5.27 4.87 9.31
N LEU A 200 6.26 4.78 8.44
CA LEU A 200 7.68 4.69 8.84
C LEU A 200 8.31 6.09 8.93
N LYS A 201 9.25 6.24 9.86
CA LYS A 201 10.05 7.48 10.00
C LYS A 201 11.09 7.60 8.91
#